data_b184282f16e70e79c8bc83fcbe08500b
#
_entry.id   b184282f16e70e79c8bc83fcbe08500b
#
_cell.length_a   1.000
_cell.length_b   1.000
_cell.length_c   1.000
_cell.angle_alpha   90.00
_cell.angle_beta   90.00
_cell.angle_gamma   90.00
#
_symmetry.space_group_name_H-M   'P 1'
#
loop_
_entity.id
_entity.type
_entity.pdbx_description
1 polymer ?
#
loop_
_entity_poly.entity_id
_entity_poly.type
_entity_poly.pdbx_seq_one_letter_code
_entity_poly.pdbx_strand_id
1 'polypeptide(L)'
;MDLKIRDVAQLLNVSETTIRRWIVSGVIPAYRLRSQYRFSRIEIENWMMRCKLTQDDPGFRPFSEAQIYPVLSEKNEENLLNNPPRGGMQQFSLYRAMHKGDIYFDVPGETKEEVIKSAMKLVAPPLGLDADVITELLLDRENLMPTALNHGIAVPHTRDFLLQEPFDVIATVFPKKPIEYGALDGKPVHTLFFLLSGTDKRHLHLLAKLAHLSSSSEGMAMLQKRPEKASLLSYVKDWEAKIRQQTE
;
A
#
# COMPACT_ATOMS: atom_id res chain seq x y z
N MET A 1 -11.66 -8.64 -10.79
CA MET A 1 -11.13 -10.01 -10.83
C MET A 1 -11.15 -10.59 -9.43
N ASP A 2 -11.70 -11.81 -9.26
CA ASP A 2 -11.85 -12.38 -7.92
C ASP A 2 -10.56 -13.07 -7.48
N LEU A 3 -10.12 -12.75 -6.28
CA LEU A 3 -8.93 -13.33 -5.67
C LEU A 3 -9.29 -14.67 -4.99
N LYS A 4 -8.38 -15.63 -5.04
CA LYS A 4 -8.44 -16.89 -4.28
C LYS A 4 -7.77 -16.72 -2.92
N ILE A 5 -7.98 -17.65 -2.00
CA ILE A 5 -7.29 -17.66 -0.68
C ILE A 5 -5.78 -17.52 -0.84
N ARG A 6 -5.18 -18.27 -1.76
CA ARG A 6 -3.74 -18.21 -2.02
C ARG A 6 -3.27 -16.84 -2.48
N ASP A 7 -4.07 -16.17 -3.32
CA ASP A 7 -3.72 -14.86 -3.84
C ASP A 7 -3.73 -13.82 -2.72
N VAL A 8 -4.75 -13.88 -1.84
CA VAL A 8 -4.86 -12.99 -0.68
C VAL A 8 -3.78 -13.29 0.37
N ALA A 9 -3.46 -14.56 0.61
CA ALA A 9 -2.37 -14.96 1.50
C ALA A 9 -1.01 -14.40 1.05
N GLN A 10 -0.69 -14.58 -0.24
CA GLN A 10 0.52 -14.00 -0.84
C GLN A 10 0.53 -12.48 -0.82
N LEU A 11 -0.65 -11.87 -1.00
CA LEU A 11 -0.85 -10.45 -1.02
C LEU A 11 -0.54 -9.80 0.33
N LEU A 12 -1.14 -10.38 1.39
CA LEU A 12 -1.03 -9.90 2.75
C LEU A 12 0.23 -10.44 3.45
N ASN A 13 1.01 -11.28 2.77
CA ASN A 13 2.20 -11.96 3.29
C ASN A 13 1.90 -12.77 4.56
N VAL A 14 0.81 -13.53 4.54
CA VAL A 14 0.40 -14.43 5.62
C VAL A 14 0.15 -15.84 5.09
N SER A 15 0.03 -16.83 5.96
CA SER A 15 -0.31 -18.19 5.56
C SER A 15 -1.77 -18.31 5.08
N GLU A 16 -2.06 -19.26 4.18
CA GLU A 16 -3.45 -19.59 3.81
C GLU A 16 -4.29 -20.00 5.03
N THR A 17 -3.67 -20.64 6.03
CA THR A 17 -4.30 -21.00 7.29
C THR A 17 -4.76 -19.76 8.06
N THR A 18 -3.97 -18.69 8.06
CA THR A 18 -4.33 -17.41 8.65
C THR A 18 -5.54 -16.80 7.95
N ILE A 19 -5.56 -16.80 6.63
CA ILE A 19 -6.72 -16.34 5.85
C ILE A 19 -7.98 -17.15 6.16
N ARG A 20 -7.87 -18.48 6.23
CA ARG A 20 -9.01 -19.35 6.59
C ARG A 20 -9.54 -19.02 7.98
N ARG A 21 -8.66 -18.79 8.96
CA ARG A 21 -9.05 -18.39 10.30
C ARG A 21 -9.80 -17.04 10.29
N TRP A 22 -9.31 -16.07 9.54
CA TRP A 22 -9.96 -14.76 9.40
C TRP A 22 -11.32 -14.83 8.70
N ILE A 23 -11.50 -15.76 7.73
CA ILE A 23 -12.80 -16.01 7.12
C ILE A 23 -13.78 -16.55 8.16
N VAL A 24 -13.36 -17.56 8.94
CA VAL A 24 -14.21 -18.20 9.97
C VAL A 24 -14.60 -17.22 11.06
N SER A 25 -13.69 -16.34 11.47
CA SER A 25 -13.95 -15.30 12.48
C SER A 25 -14.65 -14.05 11.92
N GLY A 26 -14.98 -14.02 10.63
CA GLY A 26 -15.66 -12.88 10.01
C GLY A 26 -14.81 -11.60 9.90
N VAL A 27 -13.50 -11.71 10.07
CA VAL A 27 -12.56 -10.60 10.14
C VAL A 27 -12.22 -10.04 8.76
N ILE A 28 -12.09 -10.92 7.77
CA ILE A 28 -11.76 -10.54 6.39
C ILE A 28 -13.00 -10.68 5.49
N PRO A 29 -13.32 -9.70 4.63
CA PRO A 29 -14.45 -9.81 3.72
C PRO A 29 -14.18 -10.90 2.69
N ALA A 30 -15.06 -11.90 2.65
CA ALA A 30 -15.01 -13.01 1.71
C ALA A 30 -16.42 -13.43 1.32
N TYR A 31 -16.59 -13.92 0.11
CA TYR A 31 -17.85 -14.54 -0.32
C TYR A 31 -17.62 -15.97 -0.82
N ARG A 32 -18.67 -16.75 -0.85
CA ARG A 32 -18.63 -18.14 -1.26
C ARG A 32 -19.15 -18.29 -2.67
N LEU A 33 -18.29 -18.71 -3.59
CA LEU A 33 -18.68 -19.06 -4.95
C LEU A 33 -18.62 -20.60 -5.08
N ARG A 34 -19.79 -21.26 -5.15
CA ARG A 34 -19.94 -22.72 -5.06
C ARG A 34 -19.32 -23.24 -3.75
N SER A 35 -18.30 -24.10 -3.82
CA SER A 35 -17.59 -24.65 -2.64
C SER A 35 -16.32 -23.90 -2.26
N GLN A 36 -15.98 -22.80 -2.92
CA GLN A 36 -14.72 -22.09 -2.74
C GLN A 36 -14.94 -20.66 -2.27
N TYR A 37 -14.08 -20.20 -1.35
CA TYR A 37 -14.03 -18.80 -0.97
C TYR A 37 -13.36 -17.96 -2.05
N ARG A 38 -13.91 -16.78 -2.27
CA ARG A 38 -13.40 -15.72 -3.16
C ARG A 38 -13.42 -14.41 -2.44
N PHE A 39 -12.61 -13.48 -2.93
CA PHE A 39 -12.48 -12.14 -2.36
C PHE A 39 -12.60 -11.12 -3.48
N SER A 40 -13.39 -10.11 -3.26
CA SER A 40 -13.38 -8.93 -4.10
C SER A 40 -12.11 -8.15 -3.80
N ARG A 41 -11.34 -7.82 -4.84
CA ARG A 41 -10.16 -6.96 -4.71
C ARG A 41 -10.49 -5.65 -4.00
N ILE A 42 -11.57 -5.04 -4.39
CA ILE A 42 -12.07 -3.77 -3.84
C ILE A 42 -12.34 -3.88 -2.33
N GLU A 43 -12.99 -4.97 -1.93
CA GLU A 43 -13.30 -5.19 -0.52
C GLU A 43 -12.05 -5.46 0.31
N ILE A 44 -11.04 -6.15 -0.25
CA ILE A 44 -9.75 -6.36 0.41
C ILE A 44 -9.00 -5.05 0.55
N GLU A 45 -8.93 -4.20 -0.49
CA GLU A 45 -8.33 -2.87 -0.40
C GLU A 45 -9.00 -2.02 0.68
N ASN A 46 -10.33 -1.94 0.66
CA ASN A 46 -11.11 -1.19 1.64
C ASN A 46 -10.95 -1.76 3.06
N TRP A 47 -10.91 -3.08 3.19
CA TRP A 47 -10.67 -3.75 4.46
C TRP A 47 -9.27 -3.46 5.00
N MET A 48 -8.23 -3.52 4.16
CA MET A 48 -6.86 -3.15 4.52
C MET A 48 -6.78 -1.70 5.02
N MET A 49 -7.45 -0.78 4.35
CA MET A 49 -7.52 0.62 4.79
C MET A 49 -8.18 0.73 6.18
N ARG A 50 -9.31 0.05 6.39
CA ARG A 50 -10.03 0.06 7.68
C ARG A 50 -9.25 -0.61 8.81
N CYS A 51 -8.63 -1.75 8.57
CA CYS A 51 -7.89 -2.49 9.61
C CYS A 51 -6.74 -1.69 10.23
N LYS A 52 -6.21 -0.71 9.49
CA LYS A 52 -5.19 0.20 10.01
C LYS A 52 -5.76 1.37 10.81
N LEU A 53 -7.04 1.61 10.66
CA LEU A 53 -7.75 2.70 11.32
C LEU A 53 -8.29 2.28 12.69
N THR A 54 -8.46 0.96 12.93
CA THR A 54 -8.94 0.40 14.19
C THR A 54 -7.79 -0.13 15.08
N GLN A 55 -6.71 0.64 15.22
CA GLN A 55 -5.61 0.29 16.13
C GLN A 55 -6.03 0.19 17.60
N ASP A 56 -7.25 0.62 17.95
CA ASP A 56 -7.78 0.62 19.32
C ASP A 56 -8.46 -0.69 19.73
N ASP A 57 -8.58 -1.70 18.85
CA ASP A 57 -9.06 -3.03 19.22
C ASP A 57 -7.88 -3.94 19.61
N PRO A 58 -7.68 -4.22 20.93
CA PRO A 58 -6.57 -5.08 21.40
C PRO A 58 -6.64 -6.51 20.86
N GLY A 59 -7.78 -6.93 20.33
CA GLY A 59 -8.02 -8.29 19.81
C GLY A 59 -7.69 -8.49 18.33
N PHE A 60 -7.59 -7.42 17.56
CA PHE A 60 -7.40 -7.52 16.11
C PHE A 60 -6.28 -6.65 15.57
N ARG A 61 -5.11 -7.22 15.42
CA ARG A 61 -3.96 -6.62 14.72
C ARG A 61 -3.61 -7.45 13.48
N PRO A 62 -4.34 -7.29 12.36
CA PRO A 62 -4.08 -8.05 11.14
C PRO A 62 -2.70 -7.78 10.53
N PHE A 63 -2.07 -6.68 10.96
CA PHE A 63 -0.76 -6.24 10.50
C PHE A 63 0.24 -6.06 11.68
N SER A 64 0.08 -6.77 12.79
CA SER A 64 1.15 -6.85 13.79
C SER A 64 2.36 -7.53 13.19
N GLU A 65 3.56 -7.09 13.55
CA GLU A 65 4.83 -7.61 13.00
C GLU A 65 4.89 -9.13 13.01
N ALA A 66 4.38 -9.78 14.05
CA ALA A 66 4.32 -11.23 14.17
C ALA A 66 3.31 -11.93 13.22
N GLN A 67 2.39 -11.21 12.57
CA GLN A 67 1.35 -11.78 11.69
C GLN A 67 1.58 -11.47 10.21
N ILE A 68 2.38 -10.46 9.90
CA ILE A 68 2.74 -10.10 8.52
C ILE A 68 3.77 -11.07 7.96
N TYR A 69 4.59 -11.67 8.82
CA TYR A 69 5.62 -12.60 8.43
C TYR A 69 5.29 -13.98 9.02
N PRO A 70 4.84 -14.94 8.20
CA PRO A 70 4.69 -16.30 8.68
C PRO A 70 6.06 -16.83 9.09
N VAL A 71 6.14 -17.28 10.32
CA VAL A 71 7.23 -18.15 10.76
C VAL A 71 7.31 -19.30 9.74
N LEU A 72 8.40 -19.39 9.03
CA LEU A 72 8.74 -20.56 8.24
C LEU A 72 8.87 -21.71 9.24
N SER A 73 7.79 -22.49 9.41
CA SER A 73 7.86 -23.70 10.21
C SER A 73 8.81 -24.66 9.52
N GLU A 74 9.68 -25.29 10.31
CA GLU A 74 10.81 -26.15 9.98
C GLU A 74 10.53 -27.34 9.01
N LYS A 75 9.34 -27.46 8.47
CA LYS A 75 8.95 -28.57 7.58
C LYS A 75 9.08 -28.30 6.07
N ASN A 76 9.61 -27.15 5.65
CA ASN A 76 9.73 -26.82 4.23
C ASN A 76 11.19 -26.68 3.72
N GLU A 77 12.19 -27.03 4.50
CA GLU A 77 13.60 -26.89 4.08
C GLU A 77 13.96 -27.76 2.87
N GLU A 78 13.42 -28.98 2.76
CA GLU A 78 13.69 -29.89 1.63
C GLU A 78 13.09 -29.41 0.29
N ASN A 79 11.98 -28.66 0.30
CA ASN A 79 11.40 -28.10 -0.91
C ASN A 79 12.04 -26.78 -1.35
N LEU A 80 12.75 -26.10 -0.46
CA LEU A 80 13.47 -24.84 -0.76
C LEU A 80 14.78 -25.05 -1.50
N LEU A 81 15.44 -26.21 -1.31
CA LEU A 81 16.68 -26.56 -2.00
C LEU A 81 16.46 -26.87 -3.49
N ASN A 82 15.28 -27.38 -3.86
CA ASN A 82 14.96 -27.74 -5.25
C ASN A 82 14.21 -26.65 -6.02
N ASN A 83 13.73 -25.60 -5.36
CA ASN A 83 13.06 -24.48 -6.01
C ASN A 83 13.28 -23.20 -5.16
N PRO A 84 14.44 -22.53 -5.33
CA PRO A 84 14.67 -21.31 -4.59
C PRO A 84 13.54 -20.31 -4.91
N PRO A 85 12.89 -19.74 -3.90
CA PRO A 85 11.85 -18.75 -4.16
C PRO A 85 12.48 -17.65 -4.99
N ARG A 86 11.91 -17.35 -6.17
CA ARG A 86 12.31 -16.21 -7.00
C ARG A 86 11.92 -14.91 -6.30
N GLY A 87 12.50 -14.69 -5.11
CA GLY A 87 12.23 -13.58 -4.19
C GLY A 87 12.77 -12.23 -4.65
N GLY A 88 13.51 -12.18 -5.77
CA GLY A 88 14.16 -10.95 -6.24
C GLY A 88 13.21 -9.82 -6.63
N MET A 89 11.96 -10.10 -7.03
CA MET A 89 11.02 -9.06 -7.46
C MET A 89 10.19 -8.45 -6.32
N GLN A 90 10.01 -9.11 -5.20
CA GLN A 90 9.26 -8.57 -4.04
C GLN A 90 10.16 -7.82 -3.05
N GLN A 91 11.43 -8.19 -2.99
CA GLN A 91 12.42 -7.51 -2.17
C GLN A 91 12.67 -6.09 -2.69
N PHE A 92 12.71 -5.12 -1.81
CA PHE A 92 12.89 -3.70 -2.16
C PHE A 92 11.87 -3.16 -3.19
N SER A 93 10.66 -3.73 -3.23
CA SER A 93 9.64 -3.30 -4.19
C SER A 93 9.17 -1.86 -3.91
N LEU A 94 9.02 -1.49 -2.64
CA LEU A 94 8.65 -0.13 -2.24
C LEU A 94 9.77 0.86 -2.60
N TYR A 95 11.02 0.53 -2.23
CA TYR A 95 12.19 1.33 -2.61
C TYR A 95 12.26 1.55 -4.12
N ARG A 96 12.10 0.49 -4.93
CA ARG A 96 12.16 0.60 -6.40
C ARG A 96 11.03 1.46 -6.96
N ALA A 97 9.81 1.31 -6.47
CA ALA A 97 8.67 2.10 -6.91
C ALA A 97 8.84 3.59 -6.56
N MET A 98 9.33 3.90 -5.35
CA MET A 98 9.65 5.27 -4.94
C MET A 98 10.86 5.85 -5.69
N HIS A 99 11.85 5.02 -6.00
CA HIS A 99 13.00 5.45 -6.79
C HIS A 99 12.61 5.85 -8.22
N LYS A 100 11.62 5.13 -8.82
CA LYS A 100 11.05 5.44 -10.14
C LYS A 100 10.16 6.67 -10.11
N GLY A 101 9.46 6.92 -9.00
CA GLY A 101 8.73 8.16 -8.78
C GLY A 101 9.64 9.31 -8.37
N ASP A 102 9.02 10.44 -8.07
CA ASP A 102 9.72 11.61 -7.57
C ASP A 102 9.04 12.19 -6.33
N ILE A 103 9.67 13.20 -5.70
CA ILE A 103 9.11 13.93 -4.58
C ILE A 103 8.76 15.36 -5.04
N TYR A 104 7.53 15.77 -4.70
CA TYR A 104 7.01 17.07 -5.04
C TYR A 104 6.65 17.81 -3.76
N PHE A 105 7.24 19.00 -3.59
CA PHE A 105 7.02 19.84 -2.43
C PHE A 105 6.09 21.02 -2.74
N ASP A 106 5.41 21.49 -1.71
CA ASP A 106 4.58 22.69 -1.75
C ASP A 106 3.51 22.66 -2.85
N VAL A 107 2.97 21.46 -3.11
CA VAL A 107 1.91 21.30 -4.11
C VAL A 107 0.67 22.08 -3.68
N PRO A 108 0.17 23.01 -4.52
CA PRO A 108 -0.93 23.88 -4.17
C PRO A 108 -2.29 23.15 -4.18
N GLY A 109 -3.19 23.61 -3.35
CA GLY A 109 -4.57 23.14 -3.20
C GLY A 109 -5.01 23.27 -1.75
N GLU A 110 -6.31 23.54 -1.54
CA GLU A 110 -6.93 23.61 -0.20
C GLU A 110 -7.85 22.43 0.04
N THR A 111 -8.29 21.76 -1.02
CA THR A 111 -9.08 20.53 -0.97
C THR A 111 -8.29 19.35 -1.52
N LYS A 112 -8.75 18.12 -1.22
CA LYS A 112 -8.12 16.91 -1.75
C LYS A 112 -8.17 16.87 -3.28
N GLU A 113 -9.27 17.32 -3.87
CA GLU A 113 -9.48 17.38 -5.31
C GLU A 113 -8.47 18.32 -5.98
N GLU A 114 -8.27 19.50 -5.41
CA GLU A 114 -7.30 20.48 -5.91
C GLU A 114 -5.86 19.98 -5.80
N VAL A 115 -5.50 19.35 -4.68
CA VAL A 115 -4.16 18.78 -4.48
C VAL A 115 -3.92 17.60 -5.42
N ILE A 116 -4.89 16.71 -5.61
CA ILE A 116 -4.78 15.58 -6.56
C ILE A 116 -4.59 16.13 -7.98
N LYS A 117 -5.40 17.11 -8.40
CA LYS A 117 -5.29 17.73 -9.73
C LYS A 117 -3.95 18.43 -9.93
N SER A 118 -3.49 19.16 -8.93
CA SER A 118 -2.19 19.86 -8.99
C SER A 118 -1.02 18.87 -9.01
N ALA A 119 -1.09 17.80 -8.23
CA ALA A 119 -0.10 16.74 -8.21
C ALA A 119 -0.01 16.02 -9.56
N MET A 120 -1.15 15.70 -10.19
CA MET A 120 -1.15 14.97 -11.46
C MET A 120 -0.55 15.78 -12.60
N LYS A 121 -0.68 17.11 -12.60
CA LYS A 121 0.02 17.96 -13.57
C LYS A 121 1.55 17.85 -13.50
N LEU A 122 2.08 17.44 -12.35
CA LEU A 122 3.52 17.25 -12.14
C LEU A 122 3.95 15.79 -12.34
N VAL A 123 3.14 14.84 -11.87
CA VAL A 123 3.46 13.41 -11.83
C VAL A 123 3.21 12.70 -13.18
N ALA A 124 2.12 13.03 -13.87
CA ALA A 124 1.69 12.29 -15.06
C ALA A 124 2.57 12.53 -16.31
N PRO A 125 2.98 13.78 -16.65
CA PRO A 125 3.74 14.04 -17.87
C PRO A 125 5.07 13.29 -17.99
N PRO A 126 5.91 13.19 -16.94
CA PRO A 126 7.16 12.41 -16.99
C PRO A 126 6.94 10.91 -17.25
N LEU A 127 5.73 10.41 -16.99
CA LEU A 127 5.34 9.02 -17.20
C LEU A 127 4.64 8.80 -18.57
N GLY A 128 4.50 9.84 -19.37
CA GLY A 128 3.76 9.79 -20.63
C GLY A 128 2.25 9.60 -20.46
N LEU A 129 1.70 9.97 -19.30
CA LEU A 129 0.29 9.82 -18.97
C LEU A 129 -0.44 11.16 -19.09
N ASP A 130 -1.73 11.10 -19.42
CA ASP A 130 -2.60 12.26 -19.45
C ASP A 130 -3.02 12.64 -18.02
N ALA A 131 -2.67 13.86 -17.61
CA ALA A 131 -2.89 14.32 -16.24
C ALA A 131 -4.38 14.47 -15.88
N ASP A 132 -5.22 14.86 -16.83
CA ASP A 132 -6.66 15.05 -16.58
C ASP A 132 -7.35 13.68 -16.46
N VAL A 133 -7.03 12.74 -17.35
CA VAL A 133 -7.55 11.36 -17.30
C VAL A 133 -7.18 10.68 -15.99
N ILE A 134 -5.89 10.77 -15.57
CA ILE A 134 -5.46 10.18 -14.30
C ILE A 134 -6.14 10.85 -13.11
N THR A 135 -6.33 12.17 -13.16
CA THR A 135 -7.04 12.91 -12.11
C THR A 135 -8.46 12.38 -11.94
N GLU A 136 -9.20 12.21 -13.02
CA GLU A 136 -10.57 11.68 -12.98
C GLU A 136 -10.60 10.27 -12.36
N LEU A 137 -9.73 9.37 -12.80
CA LEU A 137 -9.66 8.01 -12.28
C LEU A 137 -9.31 7.96 -10.77
N LEU A 138 -8.42 8.83 -10.31
CA LEU A 138 -8.08 8.95 -8.89
C LEU A 138 -9.26 9.49 -8.08
N LEU A 139 -9.96 10.51 -8.58
CA LEU A 139 -11.12 11.09 -7.91
C LEU A 139 -12.30 10.12 -7.89
N ASP A 140 -12.55 9.37 -8.94
CA ASP A 140 -13.56 8.31 -8.95
C ASP A 140 -13.30 7.26 -7.89
N ARG A 141 -12.02 6.86 -7.71
CA ARG A 141 -11.63 5.93 -6.64
C ARG A 141 -11.81 6.57 -5.26
N GLU A 142 -11.43 7.82 -5.11
CA GLU A 142 -11.50 8.56 -3.85
C GLU A 142 -12.94 8.80 -3.39
N ASN A 143 -13.87 9.02 -4.34
CA ASN A 143 -15.30 9.20 -4.08
C ASN A 143 -15.98 7.94 -3.53
N LEU A 144 -15.44 6.75 -3.80
CA LEU A 144 -15.97 5.50 -3.25
C LEU A 144 -15.65 5.34 -1.76
N MET A 145 -14.45 5.72 -1.36
CA MET A 145 -13.99 5.75 0.03
C MET A 145 -12.65 6.49 0.08
N PRO A 146 -12.46 7.43 1.02
CA PRO A 146 -11.19 8.12 1.19
C PRO A 146 -10.01 7.15 1.33
N THR A 147 -8.93 7.45 0.61
CA THR A 147 -7.69 6.66 0.64
C THR A 147 -6.71 7.15 1.71
N ALA A 148 -7.18 8.03 2.60
CA ALA A 148 -6.41 8.46 3.75
C ALA A 148 -6.16 7.29 4.71
N LEU A 149 -4.93 7.21 5.17
CA LEU A 149 -4.51 6.39 6.30
C LEU A 149 -4.53 7.25 7.58
N ASN A 150 -4.32 6.64 8.74
CA ASN A 150 -4.12 7.40 9.97
C ASN A 150 -2.82 8.23 9.91
N HIS A 151 -2.70 9.18 10.82
CA HIS A 151 -1.49 9.98 11.04
C HIS A 151 -1.11 10.94 9.92
N GLY A 152 -2.10 11.42 9.15
CA GLY A 152 -1.89 12.47 8.15
C GLY A 152 -1.24 12.00 6.85
N ILE A 153 -1.44 10.72 6.50
CA ILE A 153 -0.97 10.13 5.25
C ILE A 153 -2.16 9.70 4.39
N ALA A 154 -2.09 9.91 3.08
CA ALA A 154 -3.02 9.33 2.11
C ALA A 154 -2.26 8.56 1.03
N VAL A 155 -2.94 7.57 0.43
CA VAL A 155 -2.41 6.79 -0.69
C VAL A 155 -3.39 6.83 -1.86
N PRO A 156 -3.46 7.96 -2.59
CA PRO A 156 -4.27 8.03 -3.79
C PRO A 156 -3.81 7.00 -4.82
N HIS A 157 -4.73 6.18 -5.30
CA HIS A 157 -4.46 5.15 -6.29
C HIS A 157 -5.69 4.90 -7.16
N THR A 158 -5.48 4.39 -8.36
CA THR A 158 -6.55 3.95 -9.25
C THR A 158 -6.58 2.44 -9.35
N ARG A 159 -7.72 1.90 -9.79
CA ARG A 159 -7.90 0.48 -10.08
C ARG A 159 -7.44 0.11 -11.49
N ASP A 160 -7.27 1.10 -12.34
CA ASP A 160 -6.84 0.90 -13.69
C ASP A 160 -5.32 0.78 -13.76
N PHE A 161 -4.83 -0.21 -14.50
CA PHE A 161 -3.40 -0.43 -14.70
C PHE A 161 -2.92 0.45 -15.84
N LEU A 162 -2.51 1.65 -15.49
CA LEU A 162 -2.13 2.70 -16.44
C LEU A 162 -0.71 2.55 -16.95
N LEU A 163 0.13 1.82 -16.19
CA LEU A 163 1.50 1.56 -16.58
C LEU A 163 1.56 0.22 -17.35
N GLN A 164 1.88 0.29 -18.64
CA GLN A 164 2.16 -0.89 -19.45
C GLN A 164 3.57 -1.46 -19.20
N GLU A 165 4.36 -0.76 -18.42
CA GLU A 165 5.74 -1.06 -18.10
C GLU A 165 5.88 -2.12 -17.00
N PRO A 166 7.01 -2.85 -16.95
CA PRO A 166 7.26 -3.87 -15.93
C PRO A 166 7.60 -3.32 -14.55
N PHE A 167 7.50 -2.01 -14.34
CA PHE A 167 7.77 -1.34 -13.07
C PHE A 167 6.52 -0.65 -12.51
N ASP A 168 6.59 -0.31 -11.24
CA ASP A 168 5.59 0.47 -10.52
C ASP A 168 6.20 1.83 -10.14
N VAL A 169 5.36 2.81 -9.94
CA VAL A 169 5.76 4.16 -9.56
C VAL A 169 5.00 4.60 -8.32
N ILE A 170 5.73 5.17 -7.35
CA ILE A 170 5.15 5.88 -6.22
C ILE A 170 5.73 7.28 -6.20
N ALA A 171 4.88 8.26 -6.51
CA ALA A 171 5.23 9.66 -6.36
C ALA A 171 4.85 10.12 -4.94
N THR A 172 5.77 10.79 -4.26
CA THR A 172 5.53 11.35 -2.93
C THR A 172 5.23 12.82 -3.06
N VAL A 173 4.11 13.26 -2.50
CA VAL A 173 3.65 14.65 -2.59
C VAL A 173 3.45 15.23 -1.20
N PHE A 174 4.06 16.36 -0.96
CA PHE A 174 3.87 17.19 0.21
C PHE A 174 3.04 18.41 -0.19
N PRO A 175 1.78 18.52 0.21
CA PRO A 175 0.98 19.70 -0.05
C PRO A 175 1.57 20.93 0.66
N LYS A 176 1.28 22.11 0.16
CA LYS A 176 1.75 23.37 0.75
C LYS A 176 1.27 23.55 2.19
N LYS A 177 0.06 23.05 2.49
CA LYS A 177 -0.53 22.95 3.83
C LYS A 177 -1.18 21.59 3.97
N PRO A 178 -1.20 20.98 5.17
CA PRO A 178 -2.02 19.81 5.41
C PRO A 178 -3.48 20.06 5.05
N ILE A 179 -4.14 19.07 4.45
CA ILE A 179 -5.50 19.19 3.91
C ILE A 179 -6.47 18.21 4.60
N GLU A 180 -7.72 18.63 4.73
CA GLU A 180 -8.80 17.74 5.12
C GLU A 180 -9.07 16.73 4.01
N TYR A 181 -8.82 15.45 4.31
CA TYR A 181 -8.87 14.38 3.32
C TYR A 181 -10.00 13.37 3.58
N GLY A 182 -10.63 13.47 4.74
CA GLY A 182 -11.61 12.50 5.21
C GLY A 182 -10.95 11.27 5.87
N ALA A 183 -9.80 11.46 6.51
CA ALA A 183 -9.15 10.44 7.32
C ALA A 183 -10.04 10.05 8.51
N LEU A 184 -10.06 8.76 8.87
CA LEU A 184 -10.91 8.28 9.98
C LEU A 184 -10.44 8.78 11.35
N ASP A 185 -9.17 9.11 11.50
CA ASP A 185 -8.63 9.73 12.72
C ASP A 185 -8.85 11.26 12.77
N GLY A 186 -9.54 11.83 11.77
CA GLY A 186 -9.84 13.25 11.67
C GLY A 186 -8.62 14.16 11.51
N LYS A 187 -7.43 13.61 11.26
CA LYS A 187 -6.21 14.40 11.11
C LYS A 187 -6.02 14.87 9.67
N PRO A 188 -5.59 16.12 9.46
CA PRO A 188 -5.26 16.59 8.12
C PRO A 188 -4.08 15.82 7.52
N VAL A 189 -4.15 15.58 6.21
CA VAL A 189 -3.11 14.86 5.47
C VAL A 189 -1.98 15.80 5.07
N HIS A 190 -0.76 15.45 5.46
CA HIS A 190 0.47 16.17 5.13
C HIS A 190 1.34 15.46 4.11
N THR A 191 1.08 14.19 3.81
CA THR A 191 1.86 13.39 2.85
C THR A 191 0.93 12.52 2.02
N LEU A 192 1.06 12.57 0.70
CA LEU A 192 0.34 11.71 -0.23
C LEU A 192 1.32 10.84 -1.01
N PHE A 193 1.03 9.54 -1.10
CA PHE A 193 1.74 8.59 -1.95
C PHE A 193 0.86 8.19 -3.13
N PHE A 194 1.09 8.79 -4.28
CA PHE A 194 0.40 8.41 -5.51
C PHE A 194 0.95 7.10 -6.03
N LEU A 195 0.16 6.04 -5.93
CA LEU A 195 0.54 4.68 -6.32
C LEU A 195 0.02 4.36 -7.72
N LEU A 196 0.93 4.21 -8.67
CA LEU A 196 0.67 3.78 -10.04
C LEU A 196 1.35 2.42 -10.26
N SER A 197 0.57 1.40 -10.57
CA SER A 197 1.05 0.03 -10.72
C SER A 197 0.54 -0.61 -12.02
N GLY A 198 1.33 -1.52 -12.57
CA GLY A 198 0.98 -2.24 -13.81
C GLY A 198 0.21 -3.55 -13.58
N THR A 199 0.04 -4.03 -12.35
CA THR A 199 -0.70 -5.27 -12.05
C THR A 199 -1.33 -5.28 -10.67
N ASP A 200 -2.44 -6.00 -10.51
CA ASP A 200 -3.16 -6.20 -9.23
C ASP A 200 -2.26 -6.65 -8.09
N LYS A 201 -1.45 -7.66 -8.35
CA LYS A 201 -0.60 -8.27 -7.33
C LYS A 201 0.44 -7.30 -6.80
N ARG A 202 1.11 -6.55 -7.69
CA ARG A 202 2.11 -5.56 -7.29
C ARG A 202 1.47 -4.38 -6.59
N HIS A 203 0.34 -3.90 -7.11
CA HIS A 203 -0.44 -2.82 -6.50
C HIS A 203 -0.75 -3.08 -5.02
N LEU A 204 -1.40 -4.19 -4.75
CA LEU A 204 -1.81 -4.55 -3.39
C LEU A 204 -0.60 -4.79 -2.45
N HIS A 205 0.48 -5.36 -2.98
CA HIS A 205 1.72 -5.54 -2.21
C HIS A 205 2.34 -4.19 -1.82
N LEU A 206 2.39 -3.22 -2.74
CA LEU A 206 2.88 -1.88 -2.45
C LEU A 206 1.97 -1.12 -1.49
N LEU A 207 0.66 -1.26 -1.65
CA LEU A 207 -0.32 -0.67 -0.75
C LEU A 207 -0.13 -1.19 0.69
N ALA A 208 0.06 -2.51 0.86
CA ALA A 208 0.34 -3.11 2.16
C ALA A 208 1.63 -2.56 2.78
N LYS A 209 2.70 -2.42 1.99
CA LYS A 209 3.97 -1.84 2.46
C LYS A 209 3.85 -0.37 2.85
N LEU A 210 3.17 0.45 2.05
CA LEU A 210 2.91 1.85 2.39
C LEU A 210 2.13 1.96 3.68
N ALA A 211 1.12 1.14 3.81
CA ALA A 211 0.31 1.08 5.00
C ALA A 211 1.14 0.65 6.23
N HIS A 212 2.08 -0.29 6.12
CA HIS A 212 3.00 -0.68 7.20
C HIS A 212 4.00 0.44 7.52
N LEU A 213 4.60 1.07 6.51
CA LEU A 213 5.47 2.24 6.69
C LEU A 213 4.76 3.36 7.47
N SER A 214 3.50 3.65 7.14
CA SER A 214 2.68 4.67 7.80
C SER A 214 2.26 4.34 9.23
N SER A 215 2.43 3.10 9.66
CA SER A 215 2.17 2.67 11.06
C SER A 215 3.43 2.71 11.93
N SER A 216 4.61 2.87 11.33
CA SER A 216 5.88 2.97 12.03
C SER A 216 6.07 4.37 12.59
N SER A 217 6.36 4.49 13.89
CA SER A 217 6.66 5.79 14.53
C SER A 217 7.87 6.48 13.91
N GLU A 218 8.90 5.70 13.52
CA GLU A 218 10.09 6.21 12.83
C GLU A 218 9.73 6.71 11.42
N GLY A 219 8.92 5.94 10.67
CA GLY A 219 8.43 6.32 9.35
C GLY A 219 7.62 7.60 9.39
N MET A 220 6.73 7.74 10.35
CA MET A 220 5.93 8.95 10.59
C MET A 220 6.82 10.16 10.89
N ALA A 221 7.76 10.03 11.83
CA ALA A 221 8.69 11.11 12.18
C ALA A 221 9.55 11.53 10.99
N MET A 222 9.91 10.58 10.11
CA MET A 222 10.64 10.85 8.88
C MET A 222 9.80 11.65 7.89
N LEU A 223 8.56 11.24 7.63
CA LEU A 223 7.66 11.90 6.68
C LEU A 223 7.25 13.31 7.12
N GLN A 224 7.03 13.52 8.43
CA GLN A 224 6.72 14.84 8.99
C GLN A 224 7.85 15.87 8.74
N LYS A 225 9.10 15.42 8.64
CA LYS A 225 10.24 16.29 8.31
C LYS A 225 10.31 16.68 6.83
N ARG A 226 9.41 16.16 6.00
CA ARG A 226 9.39 16.40 4.54
C ARG A 226 10.77 16.12 3.92
N PRO A 227 11.26 14.87 3.99
CA PRO A 227 12.62 14.51 3.60
C PRO A 227 12.84 14.69 2.11
N GLU A 228 14.06 15.01 1.71
CA GLU A 228 14.48 14.91 0.33
C GLU A 228 14.52 13.46 -0.15
N LYS A 229 14.46 13.26 -1.47
CA LYS A 229 14.37 11.94 -2.13
C LYS A 229 15.46 10.98 -1.65
N ALA A 230 16.72 11.43 -1.57
CA ALA A 230 17.84 10.58 -1.15
C ALA A 230 17.65 10.06 0.28
N SER A 231 17.22 10.93 1.21
CA SER A 231 16.97 10.56 2.60
C SER A 231 15.80 9.62 2.77
N LEU A 232 14.69 9.87 2.05
CA LEU A 232 13.53 8.99 2.05
C LEU A 232 13.86 7.60 1.49
N LEU A 233 14.57 7.55 0.37
CA LEU A 233 14.98 6.29 -0.27
C LEU A 233 15.94 5.49 0.61
N SER A 234 16.91 6.14 1.28
CA SER A 234 17.79 5.47 2.23
C SER A 234 17.00 4.85 3.37
N TYR A 235 16.10 5.62 3.98
CA TYR A 235 15.24 5.13 5.05
C TYR A 235 14.40 3.93 4.62
N VAL A 236 13.70 4.02 3.49
CA VAL A 236 12.84 2.95 2.98
C VAL A 236 13.65 1.68 2.66
N LYS A 237 14.85 1.84 2.10
CA LYS A 237 15.76 0.71 1.83
C LYS A 237 16.15 -0.02 3.11
N ASP A 238 16.57 0.73 4.13
CA ASP A 238 16.98 0.17 5.42
C ASP A 238 15.79 -0.46 6.16
N TRP A 239 14.63 0.16 6.07
CA TRP A 239 13.39 -0.37 6.63
C TRP A 239 12.97 -1.69 5.96
N GLU A 240 12.99 -1.78 4.61
CA GLU A 240 12.72 -3.04 3.89
C GLU A 240 13.75 -4.14 4.19
N ALA A 241 15.01 -3.77 4.45
CA ALA A 241 16.05 -4.72 4.83
C ALA A 241 15.82 -5.28 6.25
N LYS A 242 15.43 -4.44 7.23
CA LYS A 242 15.11 -4.85 8.61
C LYS A 242 13.91 -5.80 8.66
N ILE A 243 12.85 -5.50 7.89
CA ILE A 243 11.69 -6.38 7.78
C ILE A 243 12.07 -7.79 7.36
N ARG A 244 13.04 -7.94 6.48
CA ARG A 244 13.55 -9.24 6.05
C ARG A 244 14.26 -10.01 7.17
N GLN A 245 15.14 -9.33 7.94
CA GLN A 245 15.91 -9.98 9.00
C GLN A 245 15.03 -10.52 10.14
N GLN A 246 13.83 -9.99 10.29
CA GLN A 246 12.84 -10.49 11.26
C GLN A 246 12.05 -11.71 10.73
N THR A 247 12.24 -12.06 9.45
CA THR A 247 11.51 -13.12 8.74
C THR A 247 12.40 -14.36 8.47
N GLU A 248 13.72 -14.23 8.63
CA GLU A 248 14.71 -15.32 8.62
C GLU A 248 14.95 -15.83 10.06
#